data_482708c6c95e965b06cfd55d81df075f
#
_entry.id   482708c6c95e965b06cfd55d81df075f
#
_cell.length_a   1.000
_cell.length_b   1.000
_cell.length_c   1.000
_cell.angle_alpha   90.00
_cell.angle_beta   90.00
_cell.angle_gamma   90.00
#
_symmetry.space_group_name_H-M   'P 1'
#
loop_
_entity.id
_entity.type
_entity.pdbx_description
1 polymer ?
#
loop_
_entity_poly.entity_id
_entity_poly.type
_entity_poly.pdbx_seq_one_letter_code
_entity_poly.pdbx_strand_id
1 'polypeptide(L)'
;MAFPEQNATFLLPGLAGNLEAMIEFPVSVSEYTPVVVICHPHPPDGGTMHNKVVTTLAKAFVESGYISVRFNFRGVGQSQGHYDHGIGELADCLAVLKLVQKHRALAPLALAGFSFGAWVALKASEQILPILMVSIAPPVGFRDFSEVANPSCPWLAVQGLQDEVVDANTVIDWLESQNPRPEISAMPETSHFFHCLLLPLREQVKAFLQQQAQAIV
;
A
#
# COMPACT_ATOMS: atom_id res chain seq x y z
N MET A 1 -1.11 18.70 -16.00
CA MET A 1 -2.42 18.35 -15.41
C MET A 1 -2.39 18.82 -13.97
N ALA A 2 -3.45 19.48 -13.49
CA ALA A 2 -3.52 19.89 -12.08
C ALA A 2 -3.76 18.66 -11.19
N PHE A 3 -3.05 18.58 -10.06
CA PHE A 3 -3.28 17.55 -9.05
C PHE A 3 -4.60 17.86 -8.33
N PRO A 4 -5.49 16.88 -8.10
CA PRO A 4 -6.78 17.14 -7.49
C PRO A 4 -6.67 17.70 -6.05
N GLU A 5 -7.58 18.61 -5.70
CA GLU A 5 -7.69 19.20 -4.35
C GLU A 5 -8.92 18.67 -3.57
N GLN A 6 -9.67 17.77 -4.17
CA GLN A 6 -10.81 17.06 -3.59
C GLN A 6 -10.88 15.63 -4.11
N ASN A 7 -11.75 14.82 -3.51
CA ASN A 7 -11.93 13.42 -3.93
C ASN A 7 -12.20 13.35 -5.44
N ALA A 8 -11.37 12.60 -6.14
CA ALA A 8 -11.45 12.47 -7.60
C ALA A 8 -10.81 11.19 -8.11
N THR A 9 -11.33 10.70 -9.24
CA THR A 9 -10.60 9.78 -10.12
C THR A 9 -9.97 10.60 -11.24
N PHE A 10 -8.71 10.33 -11.56
CA PHE A 10 -7.95 11.10 -12.54
C PHE A 10 -6.90 10.21 -13.23
N LEU A 11 -6.35 10.69 -14.33
CA LEU A 11 -5.21 10.07 -14.99
C LEU A 11 -3.94 10.82 -14.60
N LEU A 12 -2.87 10.09 -14.32
CA LEU A 12 -1.55 10.66 -14.06
C LEU A 12 -0.52 10.06 -15.04
N PRO A 13 0.55 10.79 -15.38
CA PRO A 13 1.57 10.28 -16.30
C PRO A 13 2.42 9.20 -15.61
N GLY A 14 2.51 8.03 -16.24
CA GLY A 14 3.42 6.95 -15.91
C GLY A 14 4.41 6.70 -17.05
N LEU A 15 5.36 5.77 -16.88
CA LEU A 15 6.38 5.47 -17.88
C LEU A 15 5.83 4.69 -19.08
N ALA A 16 4.80 3.87 -18.89
CA ALA A 16 4.15 3.09 -19.94
C ALA A 16 2.90 3.78 -20.52
N GLY A 17 2.66 5.03 -20.17
CA GLY A 17 1.47 5.81 -20.51
C GLY A 17 0.75 6.29 -19.26
N ASN A 18 -0.49 6.78 -19.41
CA ASN A 18 -1.27 7.27 -18.28
C ASN A 18 -1.68 6.13 -17.35
N LEU A 19 -1.67 6.40 -16.05
CA LEU A 19 -2.17 5.54 -14.99
C LEU A 19 -3.47 6.13 -14.41
N GLU A 20 -4.47 5.28 -14.22
CA GLU A 20 -5.72 5.63 -13.54
C GLU A 20 -5.49 5.65 -12.03
N ALA A 21 -5.86 6.73 -11.37
CA ALA A 21 -5.70 6.91 -9.94
C ALA A 21 -6.95 7.50 -9.30
N MET A 22 -7.12 7.25 -8.02
CA MET A 22 -8.14 7.85 -7.16
C MET A 22 -7.47 8.47 -5.95
N ILE A 23 -7.85 9.71 -5.64
CA ILE A 23 -7.43 10.42 -4.44
C ILE A 23 -8.62 10.67 -3.53
N GLU A 24 -8.44 10.45 -2.22
CA GLU A 24 -9.45 10.68 -1.19
C GLU A 24 -8.82 11.48 -0.06
N PHE A 25 -9.54 12.47 0.43
CA PHE A 25 -9.08 13.44 1.42
C PHE A 25 -9.75 13.21 2.78
N PRO A 26 -9.04 13.41 3.90
CA PRO A 26 -9.63 13.48 5.22
C PRO A 26 -10.44 14.79 5.39
N VAL A 27 -11.17 14.90 6.49
CA VAL A 27 -12.02 16.08 6.79
C VAL A 27 -11.21 17.36 6.86
N SER A 28 -9.99 17.31 7.41
CA SER A 28 -9.12 18.46 7.55
C SER A 28 -7.82 18.22 6.78
N VAL A 29 -7.41 19.20 5.97
CA VAL A 29 -6.23 19.11 5.11
C VAL A 29 -5.36 20.36 5.28
N SER A 30 -4.05 20.13 5.41
CA SER A 30 -3.02 21.17 5.37
C SER A 30 -1.93 20.77 4.37
N GLU A 31 -0.94 21.62 4.16
CA GLU A 31 0.24 21.29 3.34
C GLU A 31 1.09 20.13 3.94
N TYR A 32 1.00 19.93 5.26
CA TYR A 32 1.68 18.86 6.00
C TYR A 32 0.86 17.58 6.14
N THR A 33 -0.39 17.55 5.66
CA THR A 33 -1.22 16.33 5.75
C THR A 33 -0.54 15.17 5.06
N PRO A 34 -0.22 14.07 5.77
CA PRO A 34 0.50 12.95 5.19
C PRO A 34 -0.29 12.29 4.07
N VAL A 35 0.43 11.72 3.11
CA VAL A 35 -0.16 11.02 1.97
C VAL A 35 0.26 9.56 1.99
N VAL A 36 -0.70 8.65 1.86
CA VAL A 36 -0.42 7.23 1.62
C VAL A 36 -0.62 6.89 0.14
N VAL A 37 0.34 6.17 -0.44
CA VAL A 37 0.18 5.52 -1.75
C VAL A 37 -0.07 4.03 -1.52
N ILE A 38 -1.16 3.50 -2.10
CA ILE A 38 -1.64 2.13 -1.87
C ILE A 38 -1.58 1.33 -3.16
N CYS A 39 -0.84 0.23 -3.15
CA CYS A 39 -0.66 -0.70 -4.24
C CYS A 39 -1.65 -1.87 -4.17
N HIS A 40 -2.31 -2.18 -5.31
CA HIS A 40 -3.31 -3.25 -5.39
C HIS A 40 -2.69 -4.64 -5.65
N PRO A 41 -3.44 -5.75 -5.44
CA PRO A 41 -2.95 -7.09 -5.66
C PRO A 41 -2.68 -7.40 -7.15
N HIS A 42 -2.27 -8.62 -7.43
CA HIS A 42 -1.74 -9.08 -8.71
C HIS A 42 -2.65 -8.78 -9.90
N PRO A 43 -2.20 -7.97 -10.88
CA PRO A 43 -3.01 -7.55 -12.03
C PRO A 43 -3.61 -8.71 -12.83
N PRO A 44 -2.85 -9.75 -13.25
CA PRO A 44 -3.37 -10.89 -13.99
C PRO A 44 -4.49 -11.66 -13.29
N ASP A 45 -4.51 -11.64 -11.93
CA ASP A 45 -5.55 -12.32 -11.13
C ASP A 45 -6.73 -11.38 -10.80
N GLY A 46 -6.94 -10.32 -11.60
CA GLY A 46 -8.03 -9.37 -11.46
C GLY A 46 -7.80 -8.31 -10.37
N GLY A 47 -6.55 -8.12 -9.94
CA GLY A 47 -6.19 -7.04 -9.02
C GLY A 47 -6.48 -5.65 -9.61
N THR A 48 -7.13 -4.79 -8.81
CA THR A 48 -7.43 -3.40 -9.16
C THR A 48 -7.39 -2.51 -7.92
N MET A 49 -7.29 -1.20 -8.10
CA MET A 49 -7.41 -0.21 -7.02
C MET A 49 -8.77 -0.24 -6.29
N HIS A 50 -9.76 -0.95 -6.84
CA HIS A 50 -11.09 -1.13 -6.26
C HIS A 50 -11.21 -2.44 -5.45
N ASN A 51 -10.15 -3.24 -5.33
CA ASN A 51 -10.14 -4.42 -4.46
C ASN A 51 -10.59 -4.05 -3.05
N LYS A 52 -11.37 -4.91 -2.40
CA LYS A 52 -11.98 -4.63 -1.09
C LYS A 52 -10.94 -4.39 0.01
N VAL A 53 -9.82 -5.09 0.01
CA VAL A 53 -8.72 -4.85 0.96
C VAL A 53 -8.08 -3.48 0.71
N VAL A 54 -7.81 -3.14 -0.55
CA VAL A 54 -7.25 -1.83 -0.95
C VAL A 54 -8.15 -0.67 -0.54
N THR A 55 -9.47 -0.79 -0.80
CA THR A 55 -10.44 0.24 -0.39
C THR A 55 -10.61 0.33 1.13
N THR A 56 -10.42 -0.79 1.84
CA THR A 56 -10.44 -0.83 3.31
C THR A 56 -9.21 -0.10 3.88
N LEU A 57 -8.03 -0.34 3.31
CA LEU A 57 -6.82 0.42 3.66
C LEU A 57 -7.01 1.92 3.42
N ALA A 58 -7.51 2.31 2.23
CA ALA A 58 -7.75 3.71 1.92
C ALA A 58 -8.65 4.38 2.97
N LYS A 59 -9.76 3.73 3.36
CA LYS A 59 -10.66 4.23 4.40
C LYS A 59 -9.97 4.35 5.76
N ALA A 60 -9.17 3.35 6.16
CA ALA A 60 -8.42 3.39 7.42
C ALA A 60 -7.51 4.61 7.48
N PHE A 61 -6.75 4.86 6.42
CA PHE A 61 -5.86 6.00 6.32
C PHE A 61 -6.61 7.34 6.31
N VAL A 62 -7.66 7.48 5.51
CA VAL A 62 -8.46 8.72 5.44
C VAL A 62 -9.10 9.03 6.79
N GLU A 63 -9.69 8.04 7.48
CA GLU A 63 -10.25 8.19 8.83
C GLU A 63 -9.18 8.53 9.89
N SER A 64 -7.91 8.21 9.61
CA SER A 64 -6.75 8.54 10.46
C SER A 64 -6.03 9.83 10.05
N GLY A 65 -6.62 10.64 9.16
CA GLY A 65 -6.10 11.95 8.80
C GLY A 65 -5.11 11.98 7.63
N TYR A 66 -4.97 10.91 6.87
CA TYR A 66 -4.12 10.84 5.68
C TYR A 66 -4.91 11.14 4.40
N ILE A 67 -4.26 11.77 3.43
CA ILE A 67 -4.71 11.72 2.04
C ILE A 67 -4.37 10.33 1.50
N SER A 68 -5.34 9.65 0.89
CA SER A 68 -5.13 8.34 0.27
C SER A 68 -5.05 8.46 -1.24
N VAL A 69 -4.02 7.90 -1.85
CA VAL A 69 -3.86 7.76 -3.30
C VAL A 69 -3.77 6.27 -3.63
N ARG A 70 -4.77 5.76 -4.34
CA ARG A 70 -4.75 4.42 -4.94
C ARG A 70 -4.70 4.56 -6.45
N PHE A 71 -4.07 3.62 -7.13
CA PHE A 71 -3.96 3.66 -8.58
C PHE A 71 -4.03 2.26 -9.16
N ASN A 72 -4.38 2.16 -10.42
CA ASN A 72 -4.29 0.94 -11.19
C ASN A 72 -2.90 0.83 -11.82
N PHE A 73 -2.22 -0.30 -11.60
CA PHE A 73 -0.99 -0.61 -12.32
C PHE A 73 -1.24 -0.65 -13.82
N ARG A 74 -0.18 -0.55 -14.61
CA ARG A 74 -0.20 -0.66 -16.06
C ARG A 74 -1.04 -1.84 -16.56
N GLY A 75 -1.83 -1.62 -17.61
CA GLY A 75 -2.70 -2.64 -18.18
C GLY A 75 -3.98 -2.94 -17.40
N VAL A 76 -4.25 -2.23 -16.29
CA VAL A 76 -5.45 -2.41 -15.47
C VAL A 76 -6.39 -1.21 -15.59
N GLY A 77 -7.69 -1.44 -15.75
CA GLY A 77 -8.69 -0.38 -15.88
C GLY A 77 -8.38 0.57 -17.02
N GLN A 78 -8.26 1.88 -16.73
CA GLN A 78 -7.88 2.89 -17.71
C GLN A 78 -6.36 3.13 -17.79
N SER A 79 -5.57 2.40 -17.02
CA SER A 79 -4.11 2.48 -17.08
C SER A 79 -3.58 1.88 -18.34
N GLN A 80 -2.72 2.62 -19.04
CA GLN A 80 -2.07 2.18 -20.27
C GLN A 80 -0.90 1.20 -20.00
N GLY A 81 -0.39 0.58 -21.05
CA GLY A 81 0.69 -0.39 -20.96
C GLY A 81 0.21 -1.81 -20.74
N HIS A 82 1.11 -2.68 -20.32
CA HIS A 82 0.87 -4.11 -20.09
C HIS A 82 1.61 -4.54 -18.82
N TYR A 83 1.10 -5.58 -18.15
CA TYR A 83 1.74 -6.19 -16.99
C TYR A 83 3.19 -6.59 -17.31
N ASP A 84 4.12 -6.23 -16.42
CA ASP A 84 5.56 -6.37 -16.62
C ASP A 84 6.25 -7.04 -15.42
N HIS A 85 5.61 -8.09 -14.90
CA HIS A 85 6.15 -9.02 -13.88
C HIS A 85 6.70 -8.35 -12.61
N GLY A 86 6.30 -7.12 -12.32
CA GLY A 86 6.70 -6.36 -11.14
C GLY A 86 7.73 -5.27 -11.42
N ILE A 87 8.48 -5.36 -12.51
CA ILE A 87 9.47 -4.33 -12.90
C ILE A 87 8.75 -3.03 -13.25
N GLY A 88 7.80 -3.13 -14.16
CA GLY A 88 7.00 -2.00 -14.58
C GLY A 88 6.07 -1.48 -13.50
N GLU A 89 5.47 -2.37 -12.71
CA GLU A 89 4.57 -2.00 -11.63
C GLU A 89 5.31 -1.24 -10.50
N LEU A 90 6.57 -1.59 -10.22
CA LEU A 90 7.43 -0.81 -9.34
C LEU A 90 7.69 0.59 -9.91
N ALA A 91 7.98 0.68 -11.21
CA ALA A 91 8.18 1.97 -11.88
C ALA A 91 6.90 2.83 -11.86
N ASP A 92 5.72 2.22 -11.98
CA ASP A 92 4.42 2.91 -11.85
C ASP A 92 4.24 3.46 -10.43
N CYS A 93 4.50 2.66 -9.40
CA CYS A 93 4.42 3.10 -8.00
C CYS A 93 5.36 4.31 -7.76
N LEU A 94 6.60 4.22 -8.22
CA LEU A 94 7.57 5.31 -8.09
C LEU A 94 7.15 6.57 -8.84
N ALA A 95 6.50 6.43 -9.99
CA ALA A 95 5.97 7.57 -10.74
C ALA A 95 4.84 8.29 -9.97
N VAL A 96 3.94 7.50 -9.37
CA VAL A 96 2.87 8.04 -8.49
C VAL A 96 3.48 8.78 -7.29
N LEU A 97 4.43 8.16 -6.60
CA LEU A 97 5.11 8.75 -5.44
C LEU A 97 5.82 10.07 -5.80
N LYS A 98 6.55 10.10 -6.91
CA LYS A 98 7.22 11.33 -7.40
C LYS A 98 6.21 12.43 -7.74
N LEU A 99 5.06 12.07 -8.33
CA LEU A 99 4.01 13.04 -8.62
C LEU A 99 3.41 13.61 -7.32
N VAL A 100 3.12 12.75 -6.34
CA VAL A 100 2.63 13.18 -5.02
C VAL A 100 3.63 14.13 -4.37
N GLN A 101 4.92 13.77 -4.30
CA GLN A 101 5.96 14.63 -3.75
C GLN A 101 6.05 16.00 -4.46
N LYS A 102 5.90 16.02 -5.78
CA LYS A 102 5.93 17.26 -6.56
C LYS A 102 4.79 18.22 -6.18
N HIS A 103 3.59 17.70 -5.93
CA HIS A 103 2.40 18.50 -5.65
C HIS A 103 2.13 18.72 -4.16
N ARG A 104 2.70 17.88 -3.31
CA ARG A 104 2.56 17.88 -1.85
C ARG A 104 3.94 17.82 -1.19
N ALA A 105 4.81 18.76 -1.54
CA ALA A 105 6.24 18.72 -1.20
C ALA A 105 6.55 18.64 0.30
N LEU A 106 5.66 19.18 1.16
CA LEU A 106 5.81 19.17 2.62
C LEU A 106 5.06 18.00 3.28
N ALA A 107 4.28 17.24 2.53
CA ALA A 107 3.52 16.11 3.04
C ALA A 107 4.42 14.89 3.24
N PRO A 108 4.49 14.31 4.46
CA PRO A 108 5.16 13.04 4.66
C PRO A 108 4.48 11.93 3.86
N LEU A 109 5.27 10.99 3.32
CA LEU A 109 4.76 9.88 2.53
C LEU A 109 4.68 8.60 3.35
N ALA A 110 3.58 7.88 3.23
CA ALA A 110 3.40 6.52 3.70
C ALA A 110 3.18 5.58 2.51
N LEU A 111 3.51 4.31 2.69
CA LEU A 111 3.27 3.26 1.71
C LEU A 111 2.37 2.17 2.27
N ALA A 112 1.50 1.65 1.44
CA ALA A 112 0.71 0.47 1.79
C ALA A 112 0.51 -0.43 0.56
N GLY A 113 0.23 -1.70 0.79
CA GLY A 113 -0.09 -2.62 -0.29
C GLY A 113 -0.72 -3.92 0.19
N PHE A 114 -1.39 -4.59 -0.73
CA PHE A 114 -1.99 -5.90 -0.52
C PHE A 114 -1.41 -6.91 -1.48
N SER A 115 -0.97 -8.07 -0.96
CA SER A 115 -0.45 -9.20 -1.74
C SER A 115 0.70 -8.73 -2.66
N PHE A 116 0.61 -8.93 -3.97
CA PHE A 116 1.58 -8.39 -4.94
C PHE A 116 1.88 -6.89 -4.71
N GLY A 117 0.84 -6.10 -4.40
CA GLY A 117 1.02 -4.68 -4.08
C GLY A 117 1.83 -4.43 -2.81
N ALA A 118 1.80 -5.33 -1.83
CA ALA A 118 2.65 -5.25 -0.66
C ALA A 118 4.13 -5.44 -1.02
N TRP A 119 4.45 -6.39 -1.90
CA TRP A 119 5.79 -6.58 -2.42
C TRP A 119 6.29 -5.37 -3.22
N VAL A 120 5.45 -4.80 -4.11
CA VAL A 120 5.78 -3.58 -4.88
C VAL A 120 6.04 -2.40 -3.92
N ALA A 121 5.20 -2.21 -2.92
CA ALA A 121 5.34 -1.13 -1.95
C ALA A 121 6.62 -1.28 -1.10
N LEU A 122 6.97 -2.50 -0.68
CA LEU A 122 8.23 -2.79 0.00
C LEU A 122 9.44 -2.46 -0.88
N LYS A 123 9.45 -2.89 -2.14
CA LYS A 123 10.53 -2.52 -3.09
C LYS A 123 10.59 -1.01 -3.34
N ALA A 124 9.47 -0.31 -3.39
CA ALA A 124 9.45 1.14 -3.55
C ALA A 124 10.01 1.88 -2.32
N SER A 125 9.85 1.31 -1.11
CA SER A 125 10.36 1.91 0.13
C SER A 125 11.89 2.05 0.17
N GLU A 126 12.61 1.27 -0.63
CA GLU A 126 14.07 1.37 -0.78
C GLU A 126 14.52 2.70 -1.43
N GLN A 127 13.65 3.27 -2.29
CA GLN A 127 13.95 4.49 -3.04
C GLN A 127 13.28 5.74 -2.46
N ILE A 128 12.22 5.54 -1.69
CA ILE A 128 11.45 6.59 -1.02
C ILE A 128 11.42 6.23 0.46
N LEU A 129 11.99 7.06 1.30
CA LEU A 129 11.98 6.85 2.74
C LEU A 129 10.59 7.19 3.31
N PRO A 130 9.66 6.22 3.42
CA PRO A 130 8.32 6.49 3.93
C PRO A 130 8.37 6.71 5.45
N ILE A 131 7.39 7.47 5.97
CA ILE A 131 7.25 7.66 7.42
C ILE A 131 6.67 6.42 8.11
N LEU A 132 5.94 5.59 7.38
CA LEU A 132 5.46 4.28 7.83
C LEU A 132 5.06 3.40 6.63
N MET A 133 4.95 2.09 6.90
CA MET A 133 4.60 1.05 5.95
C MET A 133 3.48 0.16 6.49
N VAL A 134 2.52 -0.21 5.61
CA VAL A 134 1.52 -1.24 5.92
C VAL A 134 1.51 -2.29 4.80
N SER A 135 1.83 -3.53 5.13
CA SER A 135 1.78 -4.66 4.19
C SER A 135 0.73 -5.68 4.61
N ILE A 136 -0.18 -6.01 3.70
CA ILE A 136 -1.24 -6.99 3.94
C ILE A 136 -0.97 -8.22 3.07
N ALA A 137 -0.87 -9.37 3.71
CA ALA A 137 -0.61 -10.67 3.08
C ALA A 137 0.52 -10.61 2.02
N PRO A 138 1.76 -10.22 2.41
CA PRO A 138 2.86 -10.13 1.46
C PRO A 138 3.16 -11.50 0.85
N PRO A 139 3.38 -11.59 -0.49
CA PRO A 139 3.43 -12.88 -1.19
C PRO A 139 4.82 -13.54 -1.09
N VAL A 140 5.30 -13.76 0.13
CA VAL A 140 6.55 -14.47 0.43
C VAL A 140 6.44 -15.90 -0.11
N GLY A 141 7.49 -16.38 -0.79
CA GLY A 141 7.50 -17.68 -1.46
C GLY A 141 6.97 -17.68 -2.90
N PHE A 142 6.16 -16.65 -3.29
CA PHE A 142 5.72 -16.47 -4.68
C PHE A 142 6.51 -15.38 -5.43
N ARG A 143 7.12 -14.46 -4.68
CA ARG A 143 8.00 -13.42 -5.21
C ARG A 143 9.36 -13.54 -4.54
N ASP A 144 10.36 -13.00 -5.20
CA ASP A 144 11.69 -12.91 -4.61
C ASP A 144 11.70 -11.80 -3.55
N PHE A 145 11.86 -12.21 -2.30
CA PHE A 145 12.00 -11.35 -1.15
C PHE A 145 13.45 -11.26 -0.65
N SER A 146 14.40 -11.98 -1.28
CA SER A 146 15.81 -11.97 -0.88
C SER A 146 16.48 -10.61 -1.09
N GLU A 147 15.97 -9.83 -2.07
CA GLU A 147 16.44 -8.49 -2.40
C GLU A 147 15.51 -7.38 -1.90
N VAL A 148 14.52 -7.71 -1.06
CA VAL A 148 13.65 -6.69 -0.47
C VAL A 148 14.31 -6.15 0.79
N ALA A 149 14.74 -4.89 0.75
CA ALA A 149 15.31 -4.24 1.92
C ALA A 149 14.23 -4.04 3.00
N ASN A 150 14.66 -4.16 4.24
CA ASN A 150 13.79 -3.93 5.38
C ASN A 150 13.49 -2.43 5.51
N PRO A 151 12.21 -2.02 5.58
CA PRO A 151 11.88 -0.61 5.79
C PRO A 151 12.50 -0.07 7.08
N SER A 152 13.11 1.10 7.00
CA SER A 152 13.69 1.79 8.17
C SER A 152 12.67 2.59 8.98
N CYS A 153 11.39 2.50 8.63
CA CYS A 153 10.27 3.17 9.28
C CYS A 153 9.40 2.17 10.07
N PRO A 154 8.50 2.64 10.96
CA PRO A 154 7.47 1.80 11.55
C PRO A 154 6.70 1.02 10.47
N TRP A 155 6.59 -0.29 10.64
CA TRP A 155 5.98 -1.18 9.67
C TRP A 155 5.00 -2.14 10.35
N LEU A 156 3.73 -2.10 9.90
CA LEU A 156 2.70 -3.08 10.24
C LEU A 156 2.60 -4.11 9.12
N ALA A 157 2.73 -5.39 9.46
CA ALA A 157 2.44 -6.52 8.57
C ALA A 157 1.24 -7.29 9.09
N VAL A 158 0.21 -7.48 8.26
CA VAL A 158 -0.99 -8.25 8.62
C VAL A 158 -1.07 -9.50 7.77
N GLN A 159 -1.20 -10.67 8.41
CA GLN A 159 -1.30 -11.97 7.76
C GLN A 159 -2.50 -12.76 8.26
N GLY A 160 -3.32 -13.27 7.34
CA GLY A 160 -4.38 -14.24 7.64
C GLY A 160 -3.79 -15.63 7.86
N LEU A 161 -4.19 -16.30 8.97
CA LEU A 161 -3.66 -17.63 9.29
C LEU A 161 -4.33 -18.77 8.51
N GLN A 162 -5.43 -18.50 7.81
CA GLN A 162 -6.07 -19.44 6.87
C GLN A 162 -5.96 -18.94 5.44
N ASP A 163 -4.84 -18.27 5.14
CA ASP A 163 -4.54 -17.78 3.80
C ASP A 163 -4.32 -18.99 2.86
N GLU A 164 -5.20 -19.11 1.86
CA GLU A 164 -5.21 -20.19 0.89
C GLU A 164 -4.34 -19.92 -0.35
N VAL A 165 -3.78 -18.71 -0.44
CA VAL A 165 -2.92 -18.28 -1.55
C VAL A 165 -1.45 -18.28 -1.14
N VAL A 166 -1.15 -17.73 0.03
CA VAL A 166 0.22 -17.59 0.53
C VAL A 166 0.34 -18.36 1.84
N ASP A 167 1.33 -19.24 1.95
CA ASP A 167 1.55 -19.99 3.20
C ASP A 167 1.86 -19.05 4.37
N ALA A 168 0.93 -19.01 5.34
CA ALA A 168 0.99 -18.08 6.45
C ALA A 168 2.23 -18.28 7.33
N ASN A 169 2.71 -19.52 7.50
CA ASN A 169 3.90 -19.80 8.31
C ASN A 169 5.14 -19.23 7.62
N THR A 170 5.28 -19.47 6.32
CA THR A 170 6.37 -18.89 5.51
C THR A 170 6.41 -17.37 5.61
N VAL A 171 5.25 -16.71 5.57
CA VAL A 171 5.16 -15.25 5.72
C VAL A 171 5.58 -14.82 7.12
N ILE A 172 5.05 -15.44 8.17
CA ILE A 172 5.35 -15.10 9.56
C ILE A 172 6.84 -15.31 9.86
N ASP A 173 7.41 -16.45 9.46
CA ASP A 173 8.84 -16.75 9.65
C ASP A 173 9.73 -15.69 8.97
N TRP A 174 9.36 -15.28 7.76
CA TRP A 174 10.08 -14.22 7.05
C TRP A 174 9.95 -12.88 7.77
N LEU A 175 8.74 -12.50 8.20
CA LEU A 175 8.52 -11.24 8.93
C LEU A 175 9.29 -11.23 10.27
N GLU A 176 9.34 -12.35 10.97
CA GLU A 176 10.08 -12.50 12.22
C GLU A 176 11.59 -12.41 12.05
N SER A 177 12.09 -12.77 10.88
CA SER A 177 13.52 -12.66 10.54
C SER A 177 13.97 -11.23 10.21
N GLN A 178 13.06 -10.29 10.03
CA GLN A 178 13.38 -8.91 9.66
C GLN A 178 14.01 -8.14 10.83
N ASN A 179 14.93 -7.19 10.50
CA ASN A 179 15.56 -6.33 11.49
C ASN A 179 15.67 -4.88 10.95
N PRO A 180 14.94 -3.89 11.51
CA PRO A 180 14.01 -4.02 12.65
C PRO A 180 12.80 -4.90 12.31
N ARG A 181 12.30 -5.65 13.32
CA ARG A 181 11.11 -6.48 13.17
C ARG A 181 9.86 -5.63 13.02
N PRO A 182 8.99 -5.91 12.03
CA PRO A 182 7.71 -5.22 11.94
C PRO A 182 6.78 -5.57 13.10
N GLU A 183 5.78 -4.74 13.33
CA GLU A 183 4.60 -5.14 14.10
C GLU A 183 3.83 -6.17 13.28
N ILE A 184 3.71 -7.40 13.80
CA ILE A 184 3.05 -8.51 13.11
C ILE A 184 1.66 -8.72 13.70
N SER A 185 0.64 -8.58 12.87
CA SER A 185 -0.75 -8.91 13.21
C SER A 185 -1.16 -10.19 12.48
N ALA A 186 -1.10 -11.33 13.18
CA ALA A 186 -1.59 -12.61 12.71
C ALA A 186 -3.09 -12.73 13.01
N MET A 187 -3.95 -12.78 11.98
CA MET A 187 -5.40 -12.84 12.11
C MET A 187 -5.90 -14.30 12.02
N PRO A 188 -6.39 -14.89 13.11
CA PRO A 188 -7.00 -16.22 13.07
C PRO A 188 -8.19 -16.26 12.10
N GLU A 189 -8.48 -17.45 11.58
CA GLU A 189 -9.65 -17.71 10.70
C GLU A 189 -9.81 -16.77 9.50
N THR A 190 -8.70 -16.16 9.06
CA THR A 190 -8.67 -15.15 8.02
C THR A 190 -8.05 -15.71 6.75
N SER A 191 -8.81 -15.68 5.65
CA SER A 191 -8.36 -16.02 4.30
C SER A 191 -7.53 -14.90 3.66
N HIS A 192 -6.91 -15.16 2.49
CA HIS A 192 -6.12 -14.17 1.74
C HIS A 192 -6.87 -12.86 1.49
N PHE A 193 -8.16 -12.94 1.16
CA PHE A 193 -8.97 -11.76 0.80
C PHE A 193 -9.71 -11.15 2.00
N PHE A 194 -9.45 -11.58 3.23
CA PHE A 194 -10.07 -11.05 4.45
C PHE A 194 -11.60 -11.04 4.40
N HIS A 195 -12.20 -12.07 3.78
CA HIS A 195 -13.66 -12.19 3.69
C HIS A 195 -14.30 -12.13 5.09
N CYS A 196 -15.34 -11.30 5.24
CA CYS A 196 -16.04 -11.02 6.50
C CYS A 196 -15.18 -10.31 7.59
N LEU A 197 -13.89 -10.12 7.40
CA LEU A 197 -12.97 -9.56 8.39
C LEU A 197 -12.34 -8.22 7.97
N LEU A 198 -12.90 -7.55 6.94
CA LEU A 198 -12.43 -6.24 6.48
C LEU A 198 -12.58 -5.14 7.55
N LEU A 199 -13.63 -5.20 8.38
CA LEU A 199 -13.79 -4.24 9.47
C LEU A 199 -12.73 -4.45 10.57
N PRO A 200 -12.50 -5.67 11.11
CA PRO A 200 -11.36 -5.95 11.98
C PRO A 200 -10.02 -5.50 11.39
N LEU A 201 -9.73 -5.80 10.12
CA LEU A 201 -8.53 -5.33 9.44
C LEU A 201 -8.39 -3.80 9.48
N ARG A 202 -9.48 -3.07 9.17
CA ARG A 202 -9.49 -1.62 9.22
C ARG A 202 -9.15 -1.08 10.61
N GLU A 203 -9.75 -1.64 11.65
CA GLU A 203 -9.51 -1.18 13.02
C GLU A 203 -8.07 -1.48 13.49
N GLN A 204 -7.47 -2.59 13.08
CA GLN A 204 -6.05 -2.86 13.35
C GLN A 204 -5.13 -1.83 12.69
N VAL A 205 -5.36 -1.53 11.41
CA VAL A 205 -4.58 -0.50 10.71
C VAL A 205 -4.74 0.87 11.39
N LYS A 206 -5.97 1.25 11.77
CA LYS A 206 -6.22 2.51 12.47
C LYS A 206 -5.52 2.56 13.85
N ALA A 207 -5.53 1.47 14.60
CA ALA A 207 -4.84 1.40 15.89
C ALA A 207 -3.33 1.63 15.73
N PHE A 208 -2.70 0.97 14.74
CA PHE A 208 -1.30 1.20 14.38
C PHE A 208 -1.04 2.67 14.02
N LEU A 209 -1.85 3.27 13.14
CA LEU A 209 -1.69 4.66 12.72
C LEU A 209 -1.81 5.65 13.89
N GLN A 210 -2.75 5.41 14.82
CA GLN A 210 -2.91 6.21 16.04
C GLN A 210 -1.71 6.11 16.96
N GLN A 211 -1.15 4.91 17.13
CA GLN A 211 0.06 4.69 17.93
C GLN A 211 1.26 5.46 17.35
N GLN A 212 1.45 5.43 16.02
CA GLN A 212 2.53 6.16 15.37
C GLN A 212 2.36 7.68 15.48
N ALA A 213 1.13 8.20 15.37
CA ALA A 213 0.86 9.62 15.55
C ALA A 213 1.22 10.15 16.95
N GLN A 214 1.08 9.33 17.99
CA GLN A 214 1.45 9.68 19.36
C GLN A 214 2.96 9.65 19.63
N ALA A 215 3.71 8.87 18.85
CA ALA A 215 5.17 8.76 19.00
C ALA A 215 5.94 9.97 18.41
N ILE A 216 5.27 10.82 17.66
CA ILE A 216 5.85 12.00 16.99
C ILE A 216 5.64 13.29 17.83
N VAL A 217 4.83 13.24 18.89
CA VAL A 217 4.59 14.34 19.83
C VAL A 217 5.49 14.23 21.05
#